data_6b8224e96548b060572f97b7251194e2
#
_entry.id   6b8224e96548b060572f97b7251194e2
#
_cell.length_a   1.000
_cell.length_b   1.000
_cell.length_c   1.000
_cell.angle_alpha   90.00
_cell.angle_beta   90.00
_cell.angle_gamma   90.00
#
_symmetry.space_group_name_H-M   'P 1'
#
loop_
_entity.id
_entity.type
_entity.pdbx_description
1 polymer ?
#
loop_
_entity_poly.entity_id
_entity_poly.type
_entity_poly.pdbx_seq_one_letter_code
_entity_poly.pdbx_strand_id
1 'polypeptide(L)'
;MILADKIIRLRKQNGWSQEELAERMHVSRQAVSKWEAAQTTPDLEKILLLSKLFGVSTDYLLKDELEQEEFTDDTLEPVTRQLTMEEANAYLAHRKWASVRIALATILCILSPVCLILMGGASDAAVLPFNESFSGFCGLAVLFVMVAIAVALFLLVGAKHSPYEFLEKEEFELAYGVYGMVKEKQKAFYSTYTKCNIFGVCLCILAPIILILGFFTVNTLVTACFLSIMLLLISIAVGLFIWVGVQHASMERLLREGEFAPQKQSPLEQTVTTVYWLLVTAGYLIWSFAFDSWGISWILWIIGGILFAALREVLHYFENKQT
;
A
#
# COMPACT_ATOMS: atom_id res chain seq x y z
N MET A 1 -17.29 20.92 -41.32
CA MET A 1 -16.98 22.34 -41.02
C MET A 1 -15.47 22.50 -40.99
N ILE A 2 -14.88 23.37 -41.81
CA ILE A 2 -13.42 23.54 -41.94
C ILE A 2 -12.84 24.24 -40.69
N LEU A 3 -11.54 24.08 -40.45
CA LEU A 3 -10.83 24.68 -39.31
C LEU A 3 -11.10 26.19 -39.15
N ALA A 4 -11.10 26.94 -40.25
CA ALA A 4 -11.37 28.39 -40.27
C ALA A 4 -12.74 28.74 -39.66
N ASP A 5 -13.77 28.00 -40.04
CA ASP A 5 -15.13 28.21 -39.52
C ASP A 5 -15.22 27.88 -38.02
N LYS A 6 -14.50 26.85 -37.59
CA LYS A 6 -14.43 26.45 -36.17
C LYS A 6 -13.75 27.52 -35.33
N ILE A 7 -12.64 28.08 -35.79
CA ILE A 7 -11.97 29.19 -35.12
C ILE A 7 -12.90 30.41 -34.98
N ILE A 8 -13.60 30.81 -36.06
CA ILE A 8 -14.56 31.91 -36.02
C ILE A 8 -15.68 31.64 -35.03
N ARG A 9 -16.24 30.42 -35.05
CA ARG A 9 -17.33 30.01 -34.15
C ARG A 9 -16.92 30.06 -32.70
N LEU A 10 -15.79 29.39 -32.33
CA LEU A 10 -15.28 29.33 -30.97
C LEU A 10 -14.90 30.71 -30.44
N ARG A 11 -14.25 31.55 -31.25
CA ARG A 11 -13.93 32.93 -30.88
C ARG A 11 -15.18 33.74 -30.55
N LYS A 12 -16.22 33.66 -31.45
CA LYS A 12 -17.48 34.37 -31.23
C LYS A 12 -18.27 33.87 -30.03
N GLN A 13 -18.25 32.57 -29.76
CA GLN A 13 -18.89 31.99 -28.57
C GLN A 13 -18.25 32.52 -27.29
N ASN A 14 -16.92 32.74 -27.28
CA ASN A 14 -16.21 33.33 -26.14
C ASN A 14 -16.30 34.87 -26.12
N GLY A 15 -17.01 35.53 -27.10
CA GLY A 15 -17.17 36.96 -27.15
C GLY A 15 -15.88 37.73 -27.51
N TRP A 16 -14.86 37.06 -28.07
CA TRP A 16 -13.58 37.70 -28.37
C TRP A 16 -13.53 38.35 -29.76
N SER A 17 -12.82 39.48 -29.84
CA SER A 17 -12.38 40.07 -31.10
C SER A 17 -11.21 39.30 -31.72
N GLN A 18 -10.90 39.50 -32.99
CA GLN A 18 -9.69 38.93 -33.62
C GLN A 18 -8.41 39.40 -32.94
N GLU A 19 -8.39 40.58 -32.35
CA GLU A 19 -7.27 41.19 -31.65
C GLU A 19 -7.05 40.51 -30.32
N GLU A 20 -8.11 40.26 -29.54
CA GLU A 20 -8.06 39.52 -28.28
C GLU A 20 -7.64 38.06 -28.47
N LEU A 21 -8.10 37.39 -29.52
CA LEU A 21 -7.62 36.04 -29.86
C LEU A 21 -6.13 36.06 -30.21
N ALA A 22 -5.68 37.04 -30.99
CA ALA A 22 -4.27 37.18 -31.36
C ALA A 22 -3.37 37.41 -30.17
N GLU A 23 -3.80 38.25 -29.21
CA GLU A 23 -3.09 38.51 -27.97
C GLU A 23 -2.92 37.22 -27.10
N ARG A 24 -4.03 36.48 -26.91
CA ARG A 24 -4.02 35.22 -26.16
C ARG A 24 -3.18 34.13 -26.81
N MET A 25 -3.13 34.12 -28.14
CA MET A 25 -2.33 33.19 -28.94
C MET A 25 -0.90 33.64 -29.17
N HIS A 26 -0.52 34.83 -28.69
CA HIS A 26 0.81 35.45 -28.89
C HIS A 26 1.17 35.51 -30.40
N VAL A 27 0.23 35.93 -31.24
CA VAL A 27 0.41 36.10 -32.67
C VAL A 27 -0.08 37.47 -33.11
N SER A 28 0.19 37.84 -34.36
CA SER A 28 -0.37 39.09 -34.94
C SER A 28 -1.86 38.94 -35.29
N ARG A 29 -2.64 40.02 -35.18
CA ARG A 29 -4.03 40.07 -35.67
C ARG A 29 -4.15 39.61 -37.11
N GLN A 30 -3.14 39.91 -37.94
CA GLN A 30 -3.11 39.49 -39.35
C GLN A 30 -3.04 37.97 -39.51
N ALA A 31 -2.35 37.27 -38.61
CA ALA A 31 -2.27 35.82 -38.59
C ALA A 31 -3.67 35.21 -38.34
N VAL A 32 -4.35 35.68 -37.28
CA VAL A 32 -5.73 35.25 -36.96
C VAL A 32 -6.68 35.53 -38.13
N SER A 33 -6.61 36.72 -38.71
CA SER A 33 -7.43 37.09 -39.88
C SER A 33 -7.22 36.15 -41.10
N LYS A 34 -5.96 35.75 -41.35
CA LYS A 34 -5.65 34.79 -42.43
C LYS A 34 -6.13 33.38 -42.10
N TRP A 35 -6.08 32.95 -40.84
CA TRP A 35 -6.63 31.66 -40.42
C TRP A 35 -8.14 31.60 -40.57
N GLU A 36 -8.86 32.64 -40.17
CA GLU A 36 -10.31 32.77 -40.32
C GLU A 36 -10.76 32.91 -41.76
N ALA A 37 -9.92 33.49 -42.62
CA ALA A 37 -10.16 33.58 -44.05
C ALA A 37 -9.73 32.33 -44.85
N ALA A 38 -9.29 31.26 -44.19
CA ALA A 38 -8.75 30.04 -44.78
C ALA A 38 -7.56 30.28 -45.75
N GLN A 39 -6.87 31.41 -45.62
CA GLN A 39 -5.71 31.75 -46.46
C GLN A 39 -4.43 31.03 -46.00
N THR A 40 -4.32 30.77 -44.71
CA THR A 40 -3.19 30.03 -44.10
C THR A 40 -3.74 29.15 -43.00
N THR A 41 -3.06 28.01 -42.76
CA THR A 41 -3.35 27.10 -41.63
C THR A 41 -2.41 27.41 -40.51
N PRO A 42 -2.88 27.42 -39.21
CA PRO A 42 -2.00 27.45 -38.05
C PRO A 42 -1.06 26.26 -38.07
N ASP A 43 0.15 26.40 -37.56
CA ASP A 43 1.06 25.28 -37.30
C ASP A 43 0.55 24.39 -36.18
N LEU A 44 1.14 23.20 -36.02
CA LEU A 44 0.71 22.21 -35.02
C LEU A 44 0.76 22.78 -33.61
N GLU A 45 1.78 23.56 -33.28
CA GLU A 45 1.92 24.19 -31.97
C GLU A 45 0.78 25.16 -31.66
N LYS A 46 0.36 25.94 -32.68
CA LYS A 46 -0.78 26.86 -32.57
C LYS A 46 -2.11 26.12 -32.50
N ILE A 47 -2.26 24.97 -33.20
CA ILE A 47 -3.45 24.13 -33.10
C ILE A 47 -3.58 23.56 -31.66
N LEU A 48 -2.51 23.09 -31.08
CA LEU A 48 -2.50 22.62 -29.69
C LEU A 48 -2.84 23.74 -28.70
N LEU A 49 -2.37 24.95 -28.96
CA LEU A 49 -2.69 26.12 -28.13
C LEU A 49 -4.16 26.54 -28.32
N LEU A 50 -4.72 26.49 -29.53
CA LEU A 50 -6.15 26.74 -29.80
C LEU A 50 -7.03 25.72 -29.09
N SER A 51 -6.67 24.44 -29.13
CA SER A 51 -7.37 23.37 -28.43
C SER A 51 -7.46 23.67 -26.93
N LYS A 52 -6.34 24.00 -26.30
CA LYS A 52 -6.29 24.38 -24.87
C LYS A 52 -7.06 25.66 -24.57
N LEU A 53 -6.93 26.68 -25.41
CA LEU A 53 -7.57 27.99 -25.23
C LEU A 53 -9.09 27.92 -25.30
N PHE A 54 -9.61 27.08 -26.19
CA PHE A 54 -11.04 26.92 -26.38
C PHE A 54 -11.65 25.73 -25.62
N GLY A 55 -10.82 24.88 -24.98
CA GLY A 55 -11.29 23.68 -24.27
C GLY A 55 -11.89 22.63 -25.19
N VAL A 56 -11.43 22.50 -26.43
CA VAL A 56 -11.92 21.55 -27.41
C VAL A 56 -10.83 20.59 -27.87
N SER A 57 -11.21 19.37 -28.29
CA SER A 57 -10.21 18.37 -28.72
C SER A 57 -9.48 18.84 -29.99
N THR A 58 -8.20 18.44 -30.14
CA THR A 58 -7.43 18.69 -31.39
C THR A 58 -8.08 17.98 -32.57
N ASP A 59 -8.69 16.81 -32.34
CA ASP A 59 -9.42 16.05 -33.33
C ASP A 59 -10.63 16.83 -33.85
N TYR A 60 -11.36 17.51 -32.95
CA TYR A 60 -12.44 18.41 -33.35
C TYR A 60 -11.93 19.54 -34.26
N LEU A 61 -10.80 20.15 -33.95
CA LEU A 61 -10.24 21.24 -34.80
C LEU A 61 -9.77 20.74 -36.15
N LEU A 62 -9.16 19.54 -36.23
CA LEU A 62 -8.50 19.04 -37.43
C LEU A 62 -9.41 18.25 -38.37
N LYS A 63 -10.44 17.54 -37.87
CA LYS A 63 -11.32 16.70 -38.69
C LYS A 63 -12.57 17.48 -39.11
N ASP A 64 -12.74 17.73 -40.40
CA ASP A 64 -13.87 18.49 -40.94
C ASP A 64 -15.23 17.80 -40.72
N GLU A 65 -15.24 16.50 -40.51
CA GLU A 65 -16.42 15.66 -40.28
C GLU A 65 -17.07 15.87 -38.92
N LEU A 66 -16.27 16.31 -37.90
CA LEU A 66 -16.76 16.53 -36.55
C LEU A 66 -17.40 17.93 -36.45
N GLU A 67 -18.74 17.98 -36.40
CA GLU A 67 -19.49 19.22 -36.24
C GLU A 67 -19.90 19.50 -34.77
N GLN A 68 -19.96 18.50 -33.94
CA GLN A 68 -20.22 18.65 -32.50
C GLN A 68 -18.93 18.97 -31.77
N GLU A 69 -19.00 19.98 -30.93
CA GLU A 69 -17.91 20.34 -30.02
C GLU A 69 -17.66 19.17 -29.05
N GLU A 70 -16.61 18.40 -29.28
CA GLU A 70 -16.05 17.56 -28.24
C GLU A 70 -15.26 18.47 -27.31
N PHE A 71 -15.91 18.91 -26.25
CA PHE A 71 -15.19 19.53 -25.15
C PHE A 71 -14.23 18.47 -24.59
N THR A 72 -12.95 18.75 -24.68
CA THR A 72 -12.02 18.10 -23.75
C THR A 72 -12.44 18.57 -22.37
N ASP A 73 -13.02 17.65 -21.62
CA ASP A 73 -13.06 17.80 -20.18
C ASP A 73 -11.58 17.84 -19.77
N ASP A 74 -10.99 19.04 -19.81
CA ASP A 74 -9.73 19.33 -19.13
C ASP A 74 -10.05 19.39 -17.62
N THR A 75 -10.65 18.33 -17.10
CA THR A 75 -10.22 17.83 -15.82
C THR A 75 -8.73 17.59 -16.06
N LEU A 76 -7.91 18.55 -15.63
CA LEU A 76 -6.49 18.40 -15.44
C LEU A 76 -6.27 16.93 -15.10
N GLU A 77 -5.82 16.12 -16.06
CA GLU A 77 -5.28 14.82 -15.69
C GLU A 77 -4.33 15.19 -14.55
N PRO A 78 -4.59 14.70 -13.35
CA PRO A 78 -3.76 15.06 -12.22
C PRO A 78 -2.36 14.82 -12.73
N VAL A 79 -1.50 15.85 -12.67
CA VAL A 79 -0.12 15.76 -13.16
C VAL A 79 0.48 14.61 -12.39
N THR A 80 0.35 13.42 -12.95
CA THR A 80 0.74 12.17 -12.30
C THR A 80 2.23 12.28 -12.14
N ARG A 81 2.69 12.37 -10.89
CA ARG A 81 4.11 12.54 -10.58
C ARG A 81 4.90 11.42 -11.23
N GLN A 82 5.85 11.75 -12.09
CA GLN A 82 6.74 10.77 -12.69
C GLN A 82 7.86 10.41 -11.71
N LEU A 83 7.94 9.14 -11.37
CA LEU A 83 9.00 8.60 -10.51
C LEU A 83 10.25 8.34 -11.34
N THR A 84 11.30 9.09 -11.06
CA THR A 84 12.58 8.97 -11.75
C THR A 84 13.35 7.70 -11.35
N MET A 85 14.34 7.29 -12.16
CA MET A 85 15.23 6.17 -11.87
C MET A 85 16.00 6.36 -10.56
N GLU A 86 16.41 7.58 -10.27
CA GLU A 86 17.16 7.93 -9.06
C GLU A 86 16.26 7.83 -7.81
N GLU A 87 15.05 8.39 -7.85
CA GLU A 87 14.08 8.29 -6.76
C GLU A 87 13.68 6.84 -6.47
N ALA A 88 13.44 6.03 -7.51
CA ALA A 88 13.13 4.60 -7.36
C ALA A 88 14.26 3.84 -6.68
N ASN A 89 15.53 4.08 -7.08
CA ASN A 89 16.69 3.48 -6.45
C ASN A 89 16.86 3.94 -4.99
N ALA A 90 16.67 5.22 -4.70
CA ALA A 90 16.74 5.77 -3.36
C ALA A 90 15.67 5.15 -2.45
N TYR A 91 14.44 5.02 -2.95
CA TYR A 91 13.35 4.33 -2.23
C TYR A 91 13.70 2.87 -1.92
N LEU A 92 14.14 2.09 -2.89
CA LEU A 92 14.52 0.69 -2.68
C LEU A 92 15.68 0.56 -1.69
N ALA A 93 16.68 1.44 -1.76
CA ALA A 93 17.79 1.47 -0.79
C ALA A 93 17.29 1.80 0.62
N HIS A 94 16.40 2.78 0.76
CA HIS A 94 15.73 3.11 2.03
C HIS A 94 14.95 1.91 2.58
N ARG A 95 14.15 1.23 1.76
CA ARG A 95 13.35 0.05 2.18
C ARG A 95 14.24 -1.12 2.60
N LYS A 96 15.37 -1.33 1.92
CA LYS A 96 16.37 -2.32 2.33
C LYS A 96 16.98 -1.97 3.69
N TRP A 97 17.30 -0.70 3.94
CA TRP A 97 17.79 -0.20 5.22
C TRP A 97 16.72 -0.35 6.32
N ALA A 98 15.47 -0.02 6.02
CA ALA A 98 14.33 -0.11 6.93
C ALA A 98 14.00 -1.56 7.31
N SER A 99 14.03 -2.50 6.33
CA SER A 99 13.66 -3.90 6.55
C SER A 99 14.47 -4.56 7.66
N VAL A 100 15.79 -4.31 7.72
CA VAL A 100 16.67 -4.86 8.77
C VAL A 100 16.30 -4.30 10.15
N ARG A 101 15.97 -3.00 10.23
CA ARG A 101 15.65 -2.34 11.51
C ARG A 101 14.28 -2.73 12.03
N ILE A 102 13.30 -2.85 11.13
CA ILE A 102 11.97 -3.35 11.48
C ILE A 102 12.07 -4.80 11.98
N ALA A 103 12.83 -5.65 11.28
CA ALA A 103 13.07 -7.02 11.68
C ALA A 103 13.74 -7.10 13.08
N LEU A 104 14.80 -6.32 13.32
CA LEU A 104 15.46 -6.26 14.62
C LEU A 104 14.54 -5.74 15.73
N ALA A 105 13.76 -4.70 15.48
CA ALA A 105 12.80 -4.18 16.45
C ALA A 105 11.75 -5.23 16.82
N THR A 106 11.23 -5.96 15.82
CA THR A 106 10.27 -7.04 16.07
C THR A 106 10.89 -8.21 16.82
N ILE A 107 12.13 -8.60 16.51
CA ILE A 107 12.88 -9.63 17.25
C ILE A 107 13.02 -9.21 18.71
N LEU A 108 13.40 -7.96 18.99
CA LEU A 108 13.52 -7.43 20.37
C LEU A 108 12.16 -7.49 21.10
N CYS A 109 11.05 -7.14 20.44
CA CYS A 109 9.72 -7.25 21.03
C CYS A 109 9.37 -8.71 21.40
N ILE A 110 9.65 -9.67 20.50
CA ILE A 110 9.34 -11.09 20.75
C ILE A 110 10.22 -11.67 21.86
N LEU A 111 11.49 -11.25 21.94
CA LEU A 111 12.43 -11.72 22.95
C LEU A 111 12.31 -10.97 24.28
N SER A 112 11.58 -9.85 24.35
CA SER A 112 11.47 -9.04 25.57
C SER A 112 10.98 -9.83 26.79
N PRO A 113 10.02 -10.78 26.73
CA PRO A 113 9.56 -11.53 27.89
C PRO A 113 10.50 -12.67 28.30
N VAL A 114 11.50 -13.03 27.49
CA VAL A 114 12.38 -14.18 27.75
C VAL A 114 13.12 -14.04 29.09
N CYS A 115 13.64 -12.85 29.37
CA CYS A 115 14.33 -12.60 30.63
C CYS A 115 13.40 -12.78 31.85
N LEU A 116 12.18 -12.28 31.78
CA LEU A 116 11.15 -12.41 32.80
C LEU A 116 10.80 -13.90 33.03
N ILE A 117 10.60 -14.66 31.94
CA ILE A 117 10.29 -16.09 31.97
C ILE A 117 11.45 -16.90 32.66
N LEU A 118 12.67 -16.63 32.24
CA LEU A 118 13.85 -17.32 32.82
C LEU A 118 14.09 -16.96 34.29
N MET A 119 13.94 -15.70 34.68
CA MET A 119 14.09 -15.25 36.06
C MET A 119 12.97 -15.82 36.93
N GLY A 120 11.73 -15.92 36.46
CA GLY A 120 10.63 -16.58 37.13
C GLY A 120 10.92 -18.07 37.36
N GLY A 121 11.23 -18.82 36.31
CA GLY A 121 11.55 -20.24 36.42
C GLY A 121 12.76 -20.54 37.27
N ALA A 122 13.77 -19.67 37.30
CA ALA A 122 14.95 -19.81 38.15
C ALA A 122 14.66 -19.50 39.63
N SER A 123 13.74 -18.58 39.91
CA SER A 123 13.27 -18.28 41.26
C SER A 123 12.44 -19.44 41.83
N ASP A 124 11.49 -19.97 41.05
CA ASP A 124 10.67 -21.13 41.45
C ASP A 124 11.50 -22.39 41.70
N ALA A 125 12.58 -22.58 40.94
CA ALA A 125 13.50 -23.69 41.12
C ALA A 125 14.50 -23.48 42.28
N ALA A 126 14.41 -22.37 43.02
CA ALA A 126 15.31 -21.96 44.10
C ALA A 126 16.79 -21.93 43.71
N VAL A 127 17.08 -21.66 42.41
CA VAL A 127 18.46 -21.56 41.89
C VAL A 127 19.05 -20.18 42.17
N LEU A 128 18.22 -19.14 42.26
CA LEU A 128 18.65 -17.77 42.52
C LEU A 128 18.60 -17.46 44.05
N PRO A 129 19.60 -16.77 44.58
CA PRO A 129 19.60 -16.33 45.97
C PRO A 129 18.69 -15.13 46.25
N PHE A 130 17.92 -14.68 45.24
CA PHE A 130 17.08 -13.49 45.27
C PHE A 130 15.63 -13.86 45.58
N ASN A 131 14.93 -12.91 46.21
CA ASN A 131 13.51 -13.05 46.47
C ASN A 131 12.73 -13.03 45.14
N GLU A 132 11.65 -13.79 45.05
CA GLU A 132 10.76 -13.89 43.85
C GLU A 132 10.36 -12.51 43.32
N SER A 133 9.98 -11.59 44.20
CA SER A 133 9.61 -10.21 43.86
C SER A 133 10.77 -9.45 43.20
N PHE A 134 12.02 -9.66 43.63
CA PHE A 134 13.18 -8.99 43.03
C PHE A 134 13.54 -9.58 41.67
N SER A 135 13.43 -10.89 41.51
CA SER A 135 13.61 -11.58 40.22
C SER A 135 12.60 -11.11 39.20
N GLY A 136 11.32 -11.00 39.60
CA GLY A 136 10.25 -10.46 38.75
C GLY A 136 10.49 -9.02 38.35
N PHE A 137 10.93 -8.16 39.30
CA PHE A 137 11.26 -6.77 39.01
C PHE A 137 12.40 -6.64 37.98
N CYS A 138 13.48 -7.40 38.13
CA CYS A 138 14.61 -7.40 37.18
C CYS A 138 14.16 -7.85 35.78
N GLY A 139 13.39 -8.95 35.68
CA GLY A 139 12.84 -9.42 34.41
C GLY A 139 11.95 -8.41 33.72
N LEU A 140 11.08 -7.75 34.50
CA LEU A 140 10.19 -6.70 34.00
C LEU A 140 10.97 -5.46 33.55
N ALA A 141 12.00 -5.05 34.27
CA ALA A 141 12.84 -3.92 33.88
C ALA A 141 13.53 -4.17 32.53
N VAL A 142 14.10 -5.37 32.32
CA VAL A 142 14.70 -5.76 31.03
C VAL A 142 13.68 -5.76 29.93
N LEU A 143 12.46 -6.27 30.15
CA LEU A 143 11.35 -6.26 29.20
C LEU A 143 11.06 -4.83 28.72
N PHE A 144 10.85 -3.88 29.66
CA PHE A 144 10.55 -2.50 29.30
C PHE A 144 11.69 -1.82 28.54
N VAL A 145 12.94 -2.08 28.92
CA VAL A 145 14.11 -1.53 28.20
C VAL A 145 14.16 -2.07 26.76
N MET A 146 13.96 -3.37 26.56
CA MET A 146 13.95 -3.97 25.22
C MET A 146 12.82 -3.41 24.36
N VAL A 147 11.62 -3.29 24.91
CA VAL A 147 10.47 -2.69 24.21
C VAL A 147 10.73 -1.22 23.89
N ALA A 148 11.30 -0.43 24.80
CA ALA A 148 11.64 0.96 24.55
C ALA A 148 12.64 1.12 23.38
N ILE A 149 13.66 0.26 23.31
CA ILE A 149 14.62 0.24 22.20
C ILE A 149 13.90 -0.15 20.89
N ALA A 150 13.02 -1.14 20.91
CA ALA A 150 12.26 -1.56 19.74
C ALA A 150 11.36 -0.43 19.21
N VAL A 151 10.63 0.25 20.10
CA VAL A 151 9.78 1.40 19.76
C VAL A 151 10.62 2.54 19.17
N ALA A 152 11.78 2.86 19.76
CA ALA A 152 12.68 3.86 19.23
C ALA A 152 13.14 3.52 17.80
N LEU A 153 13.44 2.25 17.50
CA LEU A 153 13.78 1.79 16.14
C LEU A 153 12.62 1.95 15.17
N PHE A 154 11.38 1.62 15.57
CA PHE A 154 10.18 1.84 14.71
C PHE A 154 9.97 3.32 14.41
N LEU A 155 10.08 4.18 15.42
CA LEU A 155 9.92 5.63 15.24
C LEU A 155 11.01 6.22 14.33
N LEU A 156 12.26 5.77 14.46
CA LEU A 156 13.36 6.17 13.56
C LEU A 156 13.11 5.77 12.11
N VAL A 157 12.59 4.56 11.88
CA VAL A 157 12.24 4.10 10.53
C VAL A 157 11.06 4.90 9.99
N GLY A 158 10.02 5.13 10.78
CA GLY A 158 8.86 5.93 10.41
C GLY A 158 9.23 7.36 10.04
N ALA A 159 10.05 8.04 10.85
CA ALA A 159 10.51 9.40 10.57
C ALA A 159 11.28 9.51 9.24
N LYS A 160 12.12 8.50 8.92
CA LYS A 160 12.85 8.47 7.64
C LYS A 160 12.00 8.04 6.45
N HIS A 161 10.81 7.49 6.68
CA HIS A 161 9.90 7.09 5.60
C HIS A 161 9.07 8.26 5.06
N SER A 162 8.90 9.31 5.84
CA SER A 162 8.09 10.49 5.48
C SER A 162 8.31 11.04 4.05
N PRO A 163 9.54 11.15 3.51
CA PRO A 163 9.75 11.63 2.15
C PRO A 163 9.16 10.74 1.05
N TYR A 164 8.84 9.49 1.36
CA TYR A 164 8.31 8.48 0.42
C TYR A 164 6.82 8.20 0.62
N GLU A 165 6.15 8.94 1.50
CA GLU A 165 4.74 8.75 1.82
C GLU A 165 3.83 9.00 0.61
N PHE A 166 4.27 9.84 -0.34
CA PHE A 166 3.56 10.07 -1.59
C PHE A 166 3.36 8.79 -2.42
N LEU A 167 4.30 7.83 -2.37
CA LEU A 167 4.15 6.53 -3.04
C LEU A 167 3.02 5.66 -2.46
N GLU A 168 2.51 6.02 -1.28
CA GLU A 168 1.41 5.33 -0.61
C GLU A 168 0.06 6.02 -0.82
N LYS A 169 0.08 7.35 -1.03
CA LYS A 169 -1.13 8.20 -1.05
C LYS A 169 -1.50 8.71 -2.44
N GLU A 170 -0.52 8.88 -3.32
CA GLU A 170 -0.70 9.52 -4.61
C GLU A 170 -0.52 8.52 -5.77
N GLU A 171 -1.20 8.78 -6.87
CA GLU A 171 -0.95 8.07 -8.10
C GLU A 171 0.34 8.62 -8.74
N PHE A 172 1.20 7.71 -9.17
CA PHE A 172 2.46 8.04 -9.83
C PHE A 172 2.65 7.18 -11.08
N GLU A 173 3.39 7.69 -12.04
CA GLU A 173 3.84 6.96 -13.22
C GLU A 173 5.34 6.69 -13.13
N LEU A 174 5.77 5.56 -13.68
CA LEU A 174 7.18 5.22 -13.73
C LEU A 174 7.83 5.87 -14.95
N ALA A 175 8.93 6.60 -14.76
CA ALA A 175 9.74 7.09 -15.87
C ALA A 175 10.30 5.93 -16.71
N TYR A 176 10.68 6.23 -17.95
CA TYR A 176 11.21 5.24 -18.88
C TYR A 176 12.36 4.43 -18.26
N GLY A 177 12.29 3.10 -18.39
CA GLY A 177 13.30 2.17 -17.91
C GLY A 177 13.19 1.77 -16.42
N VAL A 178 12.46 2.50 -15.58
CA VAL A 178 12.30 2.19 -14.15
C VAL A 178 11.62 0.85 -13.95
N TYR A 179 10.56 0.56 -14.71
CA TYR A 179 9.86 -0.73 -14.67
C TYR A 179 10.81 -1.90 -14.90
N GLY A 180 11.62 -1.85 -15.96
CA GLY A 180 12.58 -2.91 -16.30
C GLY A 180 13.62 -3.13 -15.20
N MET A 181 14.19 -2.05 -14.66
CA MET A 181 15.17 -2.10 -13.57
C MET A 181 14.58 -2.74 -12.29
N VAL A 182 13.38 -2.34 -11.87
CA VAL A 182 12.73 -2.89 -10.67
C VAL A 182 12.38 -4.36 -10.88
N LYS A 183 11.87 -4.73 -12.07
CA LYS A 183 11.53 -6.11 -12.43
C LYS A 183 12.74 -7.05 -12.43
N GLU A 184 13.88 -6.58 -12.92
CA GLU A 184 15.13 -7.34 -12.87
C GLU A 184 15.59 -7.56 -11.42
N LYS A 185 15.56 -6.51 -10.57
CA LYS A 185 15.87 -6.63 -9.15
C LYS A 185 14.91 -7.58 -8.42
N GLN A 186 13.61 -7.52 -8.72
CA GLN A 186 12.60 -8.41 -8.15
C GLN A 186 12.90 -9.86 -8.50
N LYS A 187 13.21 -10.14 -9.78
CA LYS A 187 13.57 -11.49 -10.25
C LYS A 187 14.84 -12.02 -9.58
N ALA A 188 15.87 -11.19 -9.46
CA ALA A 188 17.11 -11.56 -8.78
C ALA A 188 16.88 -11.85 -7.28
N PHE A 189 16.00 -11.08 -6.63
CA PHE A 189 15.71 -11.23 -5.20
C PHE A 189 14.76 -12.39 -4.90
N TYR A 190 13.94 -12.82 -5.85
CA TYR A 190 12.89 -13.84 -5.66
C TYR A 190 13.41 -15.16 -5.08
N SER A 191 14.60 -15.61 -5.51
CA SER A 191 15.22 -16.84 -4.95
C SER A 191 15.54 -16.69 -3.46
N THR A 192 16.02 -15.53 -3.02
CA THR A 192 16.32 -15.24 -1.61
C THR A 192 15.01 -15.16 -0.81
N TYR A 193 14.01 -14.47 -1.33
CA TYR A 193 12.67 -14.36 -0.74
C TYR A 193 12.07 -15.74 -0.48
N THR A 194 12.05 -16.61 -1.49
CA THR A 194 11.49 -17.96 -1.36
C THR A 194 12.24 -18.83 -0.35
N LYS A 195 13.58 -18.81 -0.37
CA LYS A 195 14.39 -19.59 0.58
C LYS A 195 14.18 -19.14 2.02
N CYS A 196 14.15 -17.84 2.28
CA CYS A 196 13.92 -17.31 3.62
C CYS A 196 12.51 -17.63 4.11
N ASN A 197 11.49 -17.56 3.26
CA ASN A 197 10.13 -17.94 3.62
C ASN A 197 10.01 -19.42 3.95
N ILE A 198 10.57 -20.31 3.12
CA ILE A 198 10.56 -21.76 3.39
C ILE A 198 11.25 -22.03 4.74
N PHE A 199 12.44 -21.46 4.96
CA PHE A 199 13.17 -21.67 6.21
C PHE A 199 12.41 -21.12 7.43
N GLY A 200 11.82 -19.93 7.32
CA GLY A 200 11.00 -19.34 8.37
C GLY A 200 9.77 -20.17 8.70
N VAL A 201 9.06 -20.69 7.70
CA VAL A 201 7.90 -21.58 7.90
C VAL A 201 8.33 -22.87 8.61
N CYS A 202 9.43 -23.50 8.19
CA CYS A 202 9.97 -24.67 8.86
C CYS A 202 10.28 -24.41 10.34
N LEU A 203 10.91 -23.26 10.65
CA LEU A 203 11.18 -22.87 12.04
C LEU A 203 9.89 -22.67 12.85
N CYS A 204 8.87 -22.03 12.28
CA CYS A 204 7.57 -21.84 12.93
C CYS A 204 6.87 -23.17 13.25
N ILE A 205 7.00 -24.16 12.35
CA ILE A 205 6.37 -25.49 12.55
C ILE A 205 7.15 -26.29 13.60
N LEU A 206 8.49 -26.19 13.63
CA LEU A 206 9.33 -26.95 14.57
C LEU A 206 9.34 -26.33 15.98
N ALA A 207 9.17 -25.00 16.11
CA ALA A 207 9.26 -24.30 17.39
C ALA A 207 8.28 -24.84 18.45
N PRO A 208 6.98 -25.12 18.18
CA PRO A 208 6.06 -25.69 19.16
C PRO A 208 6.44 -27.09 19.66
N ILE A 209 7.14 -27.88 18.83
CA ILE A 209 7.59 -29.23 19.22
C ILE A 209 8.55 -29.14 20.42
N ILE A 210 9.41 -28.13 20.44
CA ILE A 210 10.35 -27.88 21.54
C ILE A 210 9.58 -27.56 22.83
N LEU A 211 8.51 -26.77 22.76
CA LEU A 211 7.67 -26.48 23.92
C LEU A 211 6.98 -27.76 24.46
N ILE A 212 6.47 -28.61 23.57
CA ILE A 212 5.83 -29.88 23.95
C ILE A 212 6.81 -30.76 24.72
N LEU A 213 8.09 -30.82 24.32
CA LEU A 213 9.11 -31.53 25.04
C LEU A 213 9.31 -30.98 26.47
N GLY A 214 9.15 -29.67 26.64
CA GLY A 214 9.22 -29.01 27.96
C GLY A 214 8.11 -29.46 28.91
N PHE A 215 6.92 -29.79 28.43
CA PHE A 215 5.81 -30.25 29.27
C PHE A 215 6.02 -31.63 29.89
N PHE A 216 6.92 -32.45 29.35
CA PHE A 216 7.29 -33.74 29.98
C PHE A 216 8.24 -33.59 31.15
N THR A 217 8.71 -32.38 31.45
CA THR A 217 9.62 -32.10 32.58
C THR A 217 8.82 -31.53 33.76
N VAL A 218 9.15 -31.98 34.97
CA VAL A 218 8.54 -31.49 36.21
C VAL A 218 9.19 -30.18 36.69
N ASN A 219 10.34 -29.84 36.14
CA ASN A 219 11.15 -28.71 36.57
C ASN A 219 10.75 -27.41 35.85
N THR A 220 10.25 -26.43 36.59
CA THR A 220 9.80 -25.12 36.10
C THR A 220 10.90 -24.38 35.33
N LEU A 221 12.16 -24.42 35.79
CA LEU A 221 13.28 -23.78 35.09
C LEU A 221 13.51 -24.41 33.71
N VAL A 222 13.46 -25.74 33.62
CA VAL A 222 13.65 -26.46 32.36
C VAL A 222 12.51 -26.10 31.38
N THR A 223 11.26 -26.05 31.84
CA THR A 223 10.13 -25.60 31.04
C THR A 223 10.29 -24.16 30.57
N ALA A 224 10.76 -23.25 31.43
CA ALA A 224 11.07 -21.87 31.08
C ALA A 224 12.17 -21.77 29.99
N CYS A 225 13.20 -22.64 30.05
CA CYS A 225 14.22 -22.72 29.01
C CYS A 225 13.66 -23.16 27.66
N PHE A 226 12.82 -24.22 27.64
CA PHE A 226 12.18 -24.68 26.39
C PHE A 226 11.27 -23.61 25.77
N LEU A 227 10.49 -22.89 26.60
CA LEU A 227 9.68 -21.77 26.17
C LEU A 227 10.54 -20.64 25.59
N SER A 228 11.65 -20.33 26.21
CA SER A 228 12.58 -19.29 25.74
C SER A 228 13.24 -19.67 24.44
N ILE A 229 13.61 -20.94 24.24
CA ILE A 229 14.14 -21.44 22.96
C ILE A 229 13.07 -21.37 21.86
N MET A 230 11.83 -21.73 22.15
CA MET A 230 10.71 -21.59 21.21
C MET A 230 10.55 -20.14 20.78
N LEU A 231 10.52 -19.18 21.70
CA LEU A 231 10.43 -17.75 21.39
C LEU A 231 11.61 -17.25 20.54
N LEU A 232 12.82 -17.76 20.81
CA LEU A 232 14.01 -17.44 20.02
C LEU A 232 13.84 -17.92 18.57
N LEU A 233 13.39 -19.15 18.34
CA LEU A 233 13.19 -19.69 16.99
C LEU A 233 12.10 -18.91 16.23
N ILE A 234 10.98 -18.61 16.90
CA ILE A 234 9.90 -17.80 16.32
C ILE A 234 10.41 -16.40 16.00
N SER A 235 11.22 -15.78 16.87
CA SER A 235 11.73 -14.43 16.61
C SER A 235 12.64 -14.38 15.38
N ILE A 236 13.47 -15.40 15.16
CA ILE A 236 14.30 -15.53 13.96
C ILE A 236 13.42 -15.71 12.72
N ALA A 237 12.42 -16.58 12.78
CA ALA A 237 11.50 -16.81 11.65
C ALA A 237 10.75 -15.54 11.26
N VAL A 238 10.16 -14.84 12.23
CA VAL A 238 9.43 -13.58 12.00
C VAL A 238 10.38 -12.48 11.49
N GLY A 239 11.58 -12.40 12.05
CA GLY A 239 12.59 -11.45 11.56
C GLY A 239 12.96 -11.68 10.09
N LEU A 240 13.09 -12.94 9.67
CA LEU A 240 13.34 -13.30 8.28
C LEU A 240 12.16 -12.91 7.38
N PHE A 241 10.92 -13.22 7.79
CA PHE A 241 9.73 -12.84 7.02
C PHE A 241 9.64 -11.32 6.82
N ILE A 242 9.88 -10.56 7.88
CA ILE A 242 9.85 -9.09 7.79
C ILE A 242 10.98 -8.58 6.89
N TRP A 243 12.19 -9.08 7.07
CA TRP A 243 13.34 -8.65 6.28
C TRP A 243 13.13 -8.83 4.78
N VAL A 244 12.66 -10.01 4.34
CA VAL A 244 12.43 -10.27 2.91
C VAL A 244 11.10 -9.71 2.44
N GLY A 245 10.05 -9.74 3.27
CA GLY A 245 8.72 -9.24 2.95
C GLY A 245 8.69 -7.74 2.66
N VAL A 246 9.33 -6.92 3.51
CA VAL A 246 9.41 -5.46 3.31
C VAL A 246 10.14 -5.10 2.01
N GLN A 247 11.18 -5.84 1.64
CA GLN A 247 11.90 -5.61 0.38
C GLN A 247 11.07 -6.05 -0.83
N HIS A 248 10.42 -7.22 -0.75
CA HIS A 248 9.57 -7.72 -1.83
C HIS A 248 8.37 -6.79 -2.05
N ALA A 249 7.64 -6.45 -1.00
CA ALA A 249 6.50 -5.53 -1.06
C ALA A 249 6.87 -4.14 -1.61
N SER A 250 8.09 -3.65 -1.34
CA SER A 250 8.54 -2.37 -1.90
C SER A 250 8.73 -2.42 -3.43
N MET A 251 9.16 -3.56 -3.97
CA MET A 251 9.28 -3.76 -5.42
C MET A 251 7.91 -3.93 -6.07
N GLU A 252 7.00 -4.72 -5.46
CA GLU A 252 5.61 -4.88 -5.93
C GLU A 252 4.85 -3.55 -5.93
N ARG A 253 5.08 -2.69 -4.92
CA ARG A 253 4.47 -1.36 -4.85
C ARG A 253 4.89 -0.48 -6.02
N LEU A 254 6.19 -0.43 -6.34
CA LEU A 254 6.68 0.33 -7.50
C LEU A 254 6.13 -0.20 -8.82
N LEU A 255 6.01 -1.53 -8.95
CA LEU A 255 5.46 -2.17 -10.15
C LEU A 255 3.92 -2.14 -10.21
N ARG A 256 3.25 -1.72 -9.13
CA ARG A 256 1.79 -1.83 -8.95
C ARG A 256 1.30 -3.25 -9.21
N GLU A 257 2.01 -4.24 -8.67
CA GLU A 257 1.68 -5.67 -8.77
C GLU A 257 1.22 -6.22 -7.40
N GLY A 258 0.64 -7.41 -7.40
CA GLY A 258 0.21 -8.09 -6.18
C GLY A 258 -0.87 -7.31 -5.41
N GLU A 259 -0.62 -7.06 -4.13
CA GLU A 259 -1.54 -6.31 -3.24
C GLU A 259 -1.66 -4.82 -3.63
N PHE A 260 -0.69 -4.28 -4.39
CA PHE A 260 -0.64 -2.89 -4.83
C PHE A 260 -1.15 -2.69 -6.27
N ALA A 261 -1.66 -3.75 -6.91
CA ALA A 261 -2.32 -3.63 -8.20
C ALA A 261 -3.57 -2.73 -8.06
N PRO A 262 -3.82 -1.82 -9.03
CA PRO A 262 -5.02 -1.00 -8.99
C PRO A 262 -6.24 -1.93 -8.90
N GLN A 263 -6.88 -1.95 -7.74
CA GLN A 263 -8.07 -2.74 -7.55
C GLN A 263 -9.19 -2.10 -8.37
N LYS A 264 -9.70 -2.83 -9.35
CA LYS A 264 -10.92 -2.49 -10.08
C LYS A 264 -12.19 -2.67 -9.24
N GLN A 265 -12.08 -2.55 -7.91
CA GLN A 265 -13.26 -2.58 -7.08
C GLN A 265 -14.02 -1.27 -7.25
N SER A 266 -15.27 -1.37 -7.62
CA SER A 266 -16.12 -0.19 -7.69
C SER A 266 -16.27 0.42 -6.28
N PRO A 267 -16.42 1.74 -6.15
CA PRO A 267 -16.67 2.40 -4.87
C PRO A 267 -17.87 1.79 -4.13
N LEU A 268 -18.83 1.24 -4.88
CA LEU A 268 -20.01 0.55 -4.34
C LEU A 268 -19.63 -0.78 -3.68
N GLU A 269 -18.80 -1.61 -4.35
CA GLU A 269 -18.36 -2.89 -3.79
C GLU A 269 -17.60 -2.69 -2.46
N GLN A 270 -16.73 -1.69 -2.40
CA GLN A 270 -15.97 -1.37 -1.19
C GLN A 270 -16.88 -0.90 -0.05
N THR A 271 -17.86 -0.04 -0.34
CA THR A 271 -18.82 0.46 0.64
C THR A 271 -19.69 -0.68 1.17
N VAL A 272 -20.24 -1.51 0.28
CA VAL A 272 -21.09 -2.65 0.65
C VAL A 272 -20.31 -3.66 1.50
N THR A 273 -19.06 -3.96 1.13
CA THR A 273 -18.17 -4.83 1.91
C THR A 273 -17.97 -4.31 3.33
N THR A 274 -17.66 -3.03 3.48
CA THR A 274 -17.45 -2.41 4.79
C THR A 274 -18.71 -2.45 5.65
N VAL A 275 -19.85 -2.04 5.10
CA VAL A 275 -21.13 -2.04 5.81
C VAL A 275 -21.53 -3.47 6.20
N TYR A 276 -21.37 -4.44 5.32
CA TYR A 276 -21.67 -5.84 5.61
C TYR A 276 -20.90 -6.37 6.82
N TRP A 277 -19.56 -6.19 6.86
CA TRP A 277 -18.74 -6.67 7.96
C TRP A 277 -19.02 -5.93 9.29
N LEU A 278 -19.37 -4.65 9.23
CA LEU A 278 -19.82 -3.91 10.42
C LEU A 278 -21.14 -4.48 10.98
N LEU A 279 -22.10 -4.84 10.11
CA LEU A 279 -23.37 -5.46 10.52
C LEU A 279 -23.15 -6.85 11.11
N VAL A 280 -22.31 -7.69 10.51
CA VAL A 280 -21.97 -9.01 11.04
C VAL A 280 -21.31 -8.89 12.42
N THR A 281 -20.37 -7.94 12.58
CA THR A 281 -19.70 -7.69 13.87
C THR A 281 -20.68 -7.21 14.92
N ALA A 282 -21.55 -6.26 14.57
CA ALA A 282 -22.58 -5.75 15.48
C ALA A 282 -23.56 -6.88 15.90
N GLY A 283 -24.01 -7.70 14.94
CA GLY A 283 -24.87 -8.86 15.23
C GLY A 283 -24.19 -9.87 16.16
N TYR A 284 -22.90 -10.15 15.92
CA TYR A 284 -22.09 -11.01 16.78
C TYR A 284 -22.03 -10.49 18.22
N LEU A 285 -21.74 -9.20 18.39
CA LEU A 285 -21.65 -8.58 19.73
C LEU A 285 -23.01 -8.57 20.43
N ILE A 286 -24.09 -8.16 19.73
CA ILE A 286 -25.44 -8.16 20.30
C ILE A 286 -25.83 -9.57 20.78
N TRP A 287 -25.60 -10.59 19.92
CA TRP A 287 -25.92 -11.97 20.29
C TRP A 287 -25.10 -12.43 21.49
N SER A 288 -23.78 -12.18 21.50
CA SER A 288 -22.87 -12.60 22.56
C SER A 288 -23.23 -11.98 23.91
N PHE A 289 -23.56 -10.67 23.93
CA PHE A 289 -23.92 -9.96 25.17
C PHE A 289 -25.38 -10.22 25.62
N ALA A 290 -26.34 -10.31 24.70
CA ALA A 290 -27.74 -10.50 25.04
C ALA A 290 -28.04 -11.92 25.59
N PHE A 291 -27.31 -12.94 25.10
CA PHE A 291 -27.59 -14.34 25.46
C PHE A 291 -26.41 -14.99 26.22
N ASP A 292 -25.37 -14.25 26.59
CA ASP A 292 -24.15 -14.76 27.25
C ASP A 292 -23.58 -16.01 26.58
N SER A 293 -23.65 -16.06 25.23
CA SER A 293 -23.40 -17.24 24.40
C SER A 293 -22.04 -17.19 23.72
N TRP A 294 -20.98 -16.73 24.38
CA TRP A 294 -19.63 -16.58 23.82
C TRP A 294 -19.05 -17.85 23.22
N GLY A 295 -19.42 -19.02 23.77
CA GLY A 295 -18.95 -20.33 23.30
C GLY A 295 -19.50 -20.75 21.92
N ILE A 296 -20.63 -20.17 21.47
CA ILE A 296 -21.34 -20.57 20.25
C ILE A 296 -21.41 -19.43 19.24
N SER A 297 -21.38 -18.18 19.68
CA SER A 297 -21.57 -17.00 18.83
C SER A 297 -20.51 -16.85 17.71
N TRP A 298 -19.33 -17.45 17.85
CA TRP A 298 -18.28 -17.47 16.80
C TRP A 298 -18.77 -18.09 15.48
N ILE A 299 -19.81 -18.94 15.50
CA ILE A 299 -20.43 -19.50 14.29
C ILE A 299 -20.96 -18.43 13.35
N LEU A 300 -21.35 -17.26 13.89
CA LEU A 300 -21.79 -16.11 13.09
C LEU A 300 -20.73 -15.63 12.10
N TRP A 301 -19.43 -15.77 12.42
CA TRP A 301 -18.33 -15.43 11.51
C TRP A 301 -18.24 -16.38 10.32
N ILE A 302 -18.48 -17.67 10.55
CA ILE A 302 -18.48 -18.67 9.48
C ILE A 302 -19.67 -18.43 8.55
N ILE A 303 -20.87 -18.26 9.11
CA ILE A 303 -22.08 -17.95 8.33
C ILE A 303 -21.91 -16.63 7.58
N GLY A 304 -21.38 -15.60 8.25
CA GLY A 304 -21.07 -14.31 7.64
C GLY A 304 -20.10 -14.44 6.46
N GLY A 305 -19.05 -15.26 6.58
CA GLY A 305 -18.12 -15.51 5.48
C GLY A 305 -18.78 -16.16 4.25
N ILE A 306 -19.65 -17.17 4.47
CA ILE A 306 -20.40 -17.84 3.39
C ILE A 306 -21.35 -16.86 2.70
N LEU A 307 -22.13 -16.09 3.48
CA LEU A 307 -23.06 -15.09 2.95
C LEU A 307 -22.31 -13.97 2.20
N PHE A 308 -21.15 -13.58 2.68
CA PHE A 308 -20.31 -12.59 1.98
C PHE A 308 -19.83 -13.08 0.63
N ALA A 309 -19.39 -14.34 0.53
CA ALA A 309 -19.01 -14.93 -0.76
C ALA A 309 -20.17 -14.92 -1.76
N ALA A 310 -21.38 -15.28 -1.32
CA ALA A 310 -22.58 -15.23 -2.16
C ALA A 310 -22.93 -13.78 -2.56
N LEU A 311 -22.85 -12.83 -1.63
CA LEU A 311 -23.09 -11.42 -1.91
C LEU A 311 -22.12 -10.85 -2.94
N ARG A 312 -20.84 -11.20 -2.85
CA ARG A 312 -19.80 -10.75 -3.78
C ARG A 312 -20.06 -11.23 -5.22
N GLU A 313 -20.49 -12.48 -5.40
CA GLU A 313 -20.86 -13.02 -6.73
C GLU A 313 -22.06 -12.26 -7.32
N VAL A 314 -23.03 -11.92 -6.49
CA VAL A 314 -24.20 -11.14 -6.94
C VAL A 314 -23.79 -9.72 -7.35
N LEU A 315 -22.92 -9.06 -6.59
CA LEU A 315 -22.41 -7.71 -6.94
C LEU A 315 -21.65 -7.74 -8.27
N HIS A 316 -20.77 -8.72 -8.44
CA HIS A 316 -19.99 -8.89 -9.67
C HIS A 316 -20.88 -9.15 -10.90
N TYR A 317 -21.98 -9.89 -10.73
CA TYR A 317 -22.98 -10.10 -11.79
C TYR A 317 -23.67 -8.80 -12.23
N PHE A 318 -24.03 -7.94 -11.27
CA PHE A 318 -24.65 -6.66 -11.58
C PHE A 318 -23.70 -5.66 -12.25
N GLU A 319 -22.43 -5.64 -11.85
CA GLU A 319 -21.41 -4.77 -12.47
C GLU A 319 -21.12 -5.16 -13.92
N ASN A 320 -21.01 -6.46 -14.23
CA ASN A 320 -20.81 -6.94 -15.58
C ASN A 320 -22.00 -6.70 -16.53
N LYS A 321 -23.18 -6.36 -16.00
CA LYS A 321 -24.38 -6.07 -16.80
C LYS A 321 -24.54 -4.57 -17.12
N GLN A 322 -23.78 -3.70 -16.44
CA GLN A 322 -23.79 -2.25 -16.66
C GLN A 322 -22.65 -1.77 -17.57
N THR A 323 -21.67 -2.63 -17.87
CA THR A 323 -20.64 -2.45 -18.91
C THR A 323 -21.09 -3.08 -20.22
#